data_94d1b965bb9c4c6045cad9bfeb96a56c
#
_entry.id   94d1b965bb9c4c6045cad9bfeb96a56c
#
_cell.length_a   1.000
_cell.length_b   1.000
_cell.length_c   1.000
_cell.angle_alpha   90.00
_cell.angle_beta   90.00
_cell.angle_gamma   90.00
#
_symmetry.space_group_name_H-M   'P 1'
#
loop_
_entity.id
_entity.type
_entity.pdbx_description
1 polymer ?
#
loop_
_entity_poly.entity_id
_entity_poly.type
_entity_poly.pdbx_seq_one_letter_code
_entity_poly.pdbx_strand_id
1 'polypeptide(L)'
;MKMLMRILLYCVGLMFLAFGVAFSVNSNLGVSPVNSLPYVISLILKVDLGRCIVGVFVTYMIVQVIIKRKEYKWINLTQLIFSTIFGYFADFAKGVMHGFVIPTYFGQLLMMAISIVLVAIGVAIYMDVKLVDMPMEGMTLAISDCFPNIEFHKIKIIVDCSSVAVGVVLSFLFMHGLFGIREGTILSALLVGKLLPVVKKKISPVIQKLCF
;
A
#
# COMPACT_ATOMS: atom_id res chain seq x y z
N MET A 1 23.19 -16.56 2.52
CA MET A 1 21.92 -17.28 2.82
C MET A 1 20.86 -16.38 3.44
N LYS A 2 21.15 -15.65 4.52
CA LYS A 2 20.19 -14.75 5.21
C LYS A 2 19.64 -13.62 4.32
N MET A 3 20.47 -12.99 3.47
CA MET A 3 20.00 -11.92 2.57
C MET A 3 18.99 -12.42 1.53
N LEU A 4 19.22 -13.59 0.95
CA LEU A 4 18.27 -14.22 0.02
C LEU A 4 16.93 -14.51 0.70
N MET A 5 16.97 -15.04 1.95
CA MET A 5 15.75 -15.29 2.73
C MET A 5 14.97 -13.98 2.99
N ARG A 6 15.67 -12.89 3.29
CA ARG A 6 15.04 -11.57 3.47
C ARG A 6 14.34 -11.10 2.19
N ILE A 7 14.99 -11.23 1.03
CA ILE A 7 14.39 -10.86 -0.27
C ILE A 7 13.16 -11.74 -0.56
N LEU A 8 13.25 -13.05 -0.34
CA LEU A 8 12.12 -13.96 -0.54
C LEU A 8 10.93 -13.61 0.35
N LEU A 9 11.16 -13.41 1.65
CA LEU A 9 10.10 -13.02 2.59
C LEU A 9 9.52 -11.65 2.25
N TYR A 10 10.34 -10.70 1.79
CA TYR A 10 9.86 -9.41 1.32
C TYR A 10 8.91 -9.58 0.14
N CYS A 11 9.28 -10.37 -0.86
CA CYS A 11 8.42 -10.69 -2.01
C CYS A 11 7.12 -11.40 -1.58
N VAL A 12 7.19 -12.33 -0.62
CA VAL A 12 5.98 -12.97 -0.05
C VAL A 12 5.08 -11.92 0.61
N GLY A 13 5.64 -10.99 1.37
CA GLY A 13 4.88 -9.86 1.94
C GLY A 13 4.19 -9.01 0.88
N LEU A 14 4.91 -8.67 -0.21
CA LEU A 14 4.34 -7.95 -1.34
C LEU A 14 3.23 -8.73 -2.06
N MET A 15 3.35 -10.04 -2.14
CA MET A 15 2.31 -10.91 -2.73
C MET A 15 1.03 -10.89 -1.89
N PHE A 16 1.15 -11.03 -0.55
CA PHE A 16 -0.01 -10.88 0.35
C PHE A 16 -0.66 -9.51 0.21
N LEU A 17 0.15 -8.46 0.12
CA LEU A 17 -0.34 -7.09 -0.09
C LEU A 17 -1.08 -6.96 -1.43
N ALA A 18 -0.55 -7.54 -2.50
CA ALA A 18 -1.15 -7.50 -3.84
C ALA A 18 -2.50 -8.21 -3.89
N PHE A 19 -2.62 -9.41 -3.31
CA PHE A 19 -3.91 -10.08 -3.17
C PHE A 19 -4.88 -9.28 -2.30
N GLY A 20 -4.40 -8.69 -1.20
CA GLY A 20 -5.21 -7.78 -0.38
C GLY A 20 -5.80 -6.64 -1.21
N VAL A 21 -5.01 -6.01 -2.08
CA VAL A 21 -5.48 -4.96 -3.00
C VAL A 21 -6.52 -5.51 -3.98
N ALA A 22 -6.28 -6.69 -4.57
CA ALA A 22 -7.21 -7.30 -5.51
C ALA A 22 -8.58 -7.61 -4.85
N PHE A 23 -8.58 -8.16 -3.63
CA PHE A 23 -9.82 -8.37 -2.85
C PHE A 23 -10.54 -7.05 -2.55
N SER A 24 -9.80 -5.99 -2.20
CA SER A 24 -10.36 -4.67 -1.95
C SER A 24 -11.03 -4.09 -3.20
N VAL A 25 -10.35 -4.15 -4.35
CA VAL A 25 -10.90 -3.70 -5.64
C VAL A 25 -12.19 -4.45 -5.97
N ASN A 26 -12.19 -5.78 -5.86
CA ASN A 26 -13.33 -6.61 -6.22
C ASN A 26 -14.49 -6.53 -5.21
N SER A 27 -14.23 -6.06 -3.98
CA SER A 27 -15.28 -5.82 -2.99
C SER A 27 -16.24 -4.67 -3.38
N ASN A 28 -15.81 -3.77 -4.29
CA ASN A 28 -16.52 -2.54 -4.64
C ASN A 28 -16.84 -1.61 -3.46
N LEU A 29 -16.22 -1.82 -2.29
CA LEU A 29 -16.37 -0.95 -1.10
C LEU A 29 -15.28 0.11 -0.98
N GLY A 30 -14.36 0.14 -1.93
CA GLY A 30 -13.22 1.06 -1.95
C GLY A 30 -11.90 0.38 -1.64
N VAL A 31 -10.80 1.03 -1.97
CA VAL A 31 -9.41 0.52 -1.81
C VAL A 31 -8.74 1.15 -0.60
N SER A 32 -7.67 0.52 -0.11
CA SER A 32 -6.88 1.09 0.99
C SER A 32 -6.31 2.47 0.62
N PRO A 33 -6.09 3.39 1.58
CA PRO A 33 -5.62 4.75 1.31
C PRO A 33 -4.38 4.83 0.43
N VAL A 34 -3.40 3.94 0.66
CA VAL A 34 -2.14 3.88 -0.10
C VAL A 34 -2.39 3.60 -1.58
N ASN A 35 -3.38 2.76 -1.88
CA ASN A 35 -3.69 2.31 -3.24
C ASN A 35 -4.85 3.07 -3.88
N SER A 36 -5.54 3.96 -3.14
CA SER A 36 -6.70 4.71 -3.66
C SER A 36 -6.32 5.62 -4.81
N LEU A 37 -5.24 6.40 -4.68
CA LEU A 37 -4.77 7.30 -5.73
C LEU A 37 -4.30 6.55 -6.99
N PRO A 38 -3.42 5.52 -6.92
CA PRO A 38 -3.08 4.70 -8.08
C PRO A 38 -4.29 4.06 -8.75
N TYR A 39 -5.27 3.58 -7.96
CA TYR A 39 -6.45 2.94 -8.49
C TYR A 39 -7.34 3.91 -9.27
N VAL A 40 -7.60 5.10 -8.72
CA VAL A 40 -8.37 6.15 -9.43
C VAL A 40 -7.67 6.54 -10.74
N ILE A 41 -6.34 6.72 -10.71
CA ILE A 41 -5.55 7.03 -11.91
C ILE A 41 -5.68 5.88 -12.94
N SER A 42 -5.66 4.62 -12.51
CA SER A 42 -5.81 3.48 -13.41
C SER A 42 -7.16 3.45 -14.11
N LEU A 43 -8.23 3.86 -13.42
CA LEU A 43 -9.56 3.97 -14.00
C LEU A 43 -9.66 5.11 -15.01
N ILE A 44 -9.06 6.26 -14.71
CA ILE A 44 -9.06 7.45 -15.59
C ILE A 44 -8.27 7.16 -16.87
N LEU A 45 -7.05 6.64 -16.75
CA LEU A 45 -6.15 6.40 -17.87
C LEU A 45 -6.43 5.09 -18.61
N LYS A 46 -7.26 4.20 -18.05
CA LYS A 46 -7.52 2.85 -18.56
C LYS A 46 -6.25 2.04 -18.74
N VAL A 47 -5.32 2.17 -17.79
CA VAL A 47 -4.01 1.50 -17.75
C VAL A 47 -4.01 0.52 -16.58
N ASP A 48 -3.16 -0.51 -16.65
CA ASP A 48 -3.01 -1.50 -15.60
C ASP A 48 -2.70 -0.86 -14.25
N LEU A 49 -3.30 -1.41 -13.20
CA LEU A 49 -3.16 -0.89 -11.83
C LEU A 49 -1.69 -0.86 -11.39
N GLY A 50 -0.92 -1.90 -11.71
CA GLY A 50 0.48 -2.00 -11.34
C GLY A 50 1.32 -0.88 -11.94
N ARG A 51 1.08 -0.50 -13.21
CA ARG A 51 1.78 0.64 -13.84
C ARG A 51 1.46 1.95 -13.13
N CYS A 52 0.21 2.14 -12.73
CA CYS A 52 -0.21 3.33 -11.99
C CYS A 52 0.39 3.36 -10.57
N ILE A 53 0.48 2.21 -9.90
CA ILE A 53 1.18 2.07 -8.61
C ILE A 53 2.63 2.53 -8.75
N VAL A 54 3.36 2.03 -9.73
CA VAL A 54 4.76 2.43 -9.96
C VAL A 54 4.86 3.92 -10.23
N GLY A 55 4.01 4.49 -11.08
CA GLY A 55 4.01 5.92 -11.40
C GLY A 55 3.78 6.81 -10.18
N VAL A 56 2.79 6.49 -9.36
CA VAL A 56 2.51 7.23 -8.11
C VAL A 56 3.64 7.06 -7.11
N PHE A 57 4.21 5.87 -6.99
CA PHE A 57 5.32 5.60 -6.09
C PHE A 57 6.60 6.33 -6.50
N VAL A 58 6.86 6.48 -7.81
CA VAL A 58 7.94 7.34 -8.32
C VAL A 58 7.69 8.79 -7.89
N THR A 59 6.46 9.28 -7.95
CA THR A 59 6.12 10.63 -7.47
C THR A 59 6.43 10.79 -5.98
N TYR A 60 6.07 9.80 -5.15
CA TYR A 60 6.41 9.83 -3.72
C TYR A 60 7.93 9.81 -3.47
N MET A 61 8.69 9.06 -4.28
CA MET A 61 10.14 9.05 -4.22
C MET A 61 10.74 10.41 -4.61
N ILE A 62 10.19 11.07 -5.63
CA ILE A 62 10.63 12.43 -6.01
C ILE A 62 10.41 13.40 -4.83
N VAL A 63 9.26 13.33 -4.18
CA VAL A 63 8.97 14.14 -2.98
C VAL A 63 9.99 13.86 -1.87
N GLN A 64 10.34 12.59 -1.62
CA GLN A 64 11.40 12.23 -0.67
C GLN A 64 12.74 12.89 -1.01
N VAL A 65 13.14 12.84 -2.29
CA VAL A 65 14.39 13.44 -2.75
C VAL A 65 14.37 14.95 -2.55
N ILE A 66 13.26 15.61 -2.87
CA ILE A 66 13.11 17.08 -2.70
C ILE A 66 13.22 17.47 -1.21
N ILE A 67 12.60 16.69 -0.31
CA ILE A 67 12.60 16.97 1.12
C ILE A 67 13.98 16.70 1.72
N LYS A 68 14.53 15.50 1.48
CA LYS A 68 15.80 15.06 2.10
C LYS A 68 17.05 15.64 1.43
N ARG A 69 16.97 16.07 0.20
CA ARG A 69 18.08 16.66 -0.56
C ARG A 69 19.40 15.88 -0.40
N LYS A 70 20.40 16.48 0.26
CA LYS A 70 21.72 15.87 0.48
C LYS A 70 21.72 14.69 1.45
N GLU A 71 20.70 14.55 2.29
CA GLU A 71 20.53 13.44 3.24
C GLU A 71 19.88 12.22 2.61
N TYR A 72 19.41 12.32 1.36
CA TYR A 72 18.79 11.22 0.66
C TYR A 72 19.82 10.10 0.40
N LYS A 73 19.56 8.94 0.95
CA LYS A 73 20.43 7.77 0.75
C LYS A 73 20.11 7.10 -0.58
N TRP A 74 21.08 6.98 -1.46
CA TRP A 74 20.94 6.34 -2.78
C TRP A 74 20.40 4.91 -2.71
N ILE A 75 20.61 4.20 -1.60
CA ILE A 75 20.02 2.89 -1.36
C ILE A 75 18.49 2.92 -1.43
N ASN A 76 17.86 4.06 -1.13
CA ASN A 76 16.41 4.20 -1.22
C ASN A 76 15.88 4.12 -2.67
N LEU A 77 16.74 4.26 -3.68
CA LEU A 77 16.35 3.99 -5.08
C LEU A 77 15.94 2.52 -5.30
N THR A 78 16.38 1.61 -4.44
CA THR A 78 15.92 0.20 -4.48
C THR A 78 14.41 0.09 -4.21
N GLN A 79 13.78 1.10 -3.61
CA GLN A 79 12.32 1.20 -3.51
C GLN A 79 11.65 1.06 -4.88
N LEU A 80 12.26 1.59 -5.96
CA LEU A 80 11.72 1.49 -7.30
C LEU A 80 11.64 0.05 -7.79
N ILE A 81 12.66 -0.76 -7.49
CA ILE A 81 12.70 -2.19 -7.86
C ILE A 81 11.54 -2.92 -7.17
N PHE A 82 11.40 -2.73 -5.86
CA PHE A 82 10.34 -3.40 -5.10
C PHE A 82 8.94 -2.87 -5.44
N SER A 83 8.82 -1.58 -5.76
CA SER A 83 7.58 -1.00 -6.26
C SER A 83 7.16 -1.61 -7.60
N THR A 84 8.12 -1.85 -8.48
CA THR A 84 7.87 -2.49 -9.77
C THR A 84 7.44 -3.94 -9.57
N ILE A 85 8.11 -4.69 -8.70
CA ILE A 85 7.71 -6.07 -8.33
C ILE A 85 6.29 -6.07 -7.74
N PHE A 86 5.98 -5.14 -6.84
CA PHE A 86 4.64 -5.01 -6.28
C PHE A 86 3.60 -4.68 -7.36
N GLY A 87 3.92 -3.79 -8.30
CA GLY A 87 3.06 -3.49 -9.44
C GLY A 87 2.71 -4.72 -10.27
N TYR A 88 3.71 -5.54 -10.62
CA TYR A 88 3.47 -6.81 -11.33
C TYR A 88 2.64 -7.79 -10.50
N PHE A 89 2.88 -7.88 -9.20
CA PHE A 89 2.08 -8.72 -8.31
C PHE A 89 0.63 -8.22 -8.20
N ALA A 90 0.41 -6.90 -8.19
CA ALA A 90 -0.93 -6.32 -8.16
C ALA A 90 -1.71 -6.64 -9.45
N ASP A 91 -1.07 -6.51 -10.61
CA ASP A 91 -1.70 -6.86 -11.89
C ASP A 91 -1.95 -8.39 -11.98
N PHE A 92 -1.01 -9.21 -11.53
CA PHE A 92 -1.18 -10.65 -11.46
C PHE A 92 -2.36 -11.03 -10.54
N ALA A 93 -2.40 -10.51 -9.31
CA ALA A 93 -3.48 -10.79 -8.36
C ALA A 93 -4.84 -10.33 -8.89
N LYS A 94 -4.90 -9.15 -9.53
CA LYS A 94 -6.10 -8.65 -10.19
C LYS A 94 -6.53 -9.57 -11.35
N GLY A 95 -5.58 -10.07 -12.14
CA GLY A 95 -5.84 -11.01 -13.22
C GLY A 95 -6.39 -12.35 -12.72
N VAL A 96 -5.79 -12.91 -11.68
CA VAL A 96 -6.26 -14.17 -11.05
C VAL A 96 -7.66 -14.02 -10.48
N MET A 97 -7.97 -12.87 -9.91
CA MET A 97 -9.28 -12.58 -9.30
C MET A 97 -10.27 -11.92 -10.26
N HIS A 98 -9.95 -11.88 -11.54
CA HIS A 98 -10.82 -11.29 -12.57
C HIS A 98 -12.20 -11.97 -12.56
N GLY A 99 -13.25 -11.17 -12.40
CA GLY A 99 -14.64 -11.69 -12.36
C GLY A 99 -15.07 -12.29 -11.01
N PHE A 100 -14.18 -12.41 -10.03
CA PHE A 100 -14.55 -12.86 -8.69
C PHE A 100 -15.20 -11.72 -7.90
N VAL A 101 -16.50 -11.54 -8.06
CA VAL A 101 -17.30 -10.52 -7.35
C VAL A 101 -18.46 -11.22 -6.63
N ILE A 102 -18.63 -10.91 -5.36
CA ILE A 102 -19.80 -11.39 -4.60
C ILE A 102 -20.82 -10.24 -4.60
N PRO A 103 -22.00 -10.43 -5.24
CA PRO A 103 -22.93 -9.32 -5.48
C PRO A 103 -23.67 -8.85 -4.22
N THR A 104 -23.67 -9.66 -3.14
CA THR A 104 -24.32 -9.31 -1.89
C THR A 104 -23.46 -8.35 -1.06
N TYR A 105 -24.08 -7.36 -0.40
CA TYR A 105 -23.37 -6.42 0.47
C TYR A 105 -22.57 -7.12 1.58
N PHE A 106 -23.14 -8.19 2.16
CA PHE A 106 -22.43 -9.02 3.13
C PHE A 106 -21.18 -9.70 2.52
N GLY A 107 -21.30 -10.19 1.30
CA GLY A 107 -20.16 -10.76 0.57
C GLY A 107 -19.07 -9.74 0.27
N GLN A 108 -19.46 -8.50 -0.08
CA GLN A 108 -18.54 -7.38 -0.27
C GLN A 108 -17.79 -7.04 1.02
N LEU A 109 -18.50 -7.01 2.16
CA LEU A 109 -17.88 -6.83 3.48
C LEU A 109 -16.91 -7.96 3.84
N LEU A 110 -17.26 -9.20 3.52
CA LEU A 110 -16.36 -10.35 3.72
C LEU A 110 -15.09 -10.23 2.88
N MET A 111 -15.24 -9.87 1.61
CA MET A 111 -14.07 -9.62 0.73
C MET A 111 -13.19 -8.51 1.27
N MET A 112 -13.80 -7.43 1.76
CA MET A 112 -13.06 -6.32 2.38
C MET A 112 -12.36 -6.78 3.66
N ALA A 113 -12.99 -7.59 4.50
CA ALA A 113 -12.38 -8.13 5.72
C ALA A 113 -11.14 -9.00 5.37
N ILE A 114 -11.26 -9.88 4.37
CA ILE A 114 -10.14 -10.68 3.86
C ILE A 114 -9.02 -9.76 3.34
N SER A 115 -9.36 -8.73 2.57
CA SER A 115 -8.41 -7.74 2.10
C SER A 115 -7.62 -7.10 3.24
N ILE A 116 -8.30 -6.62 4.28
CA ILE A 116 -7.69 -5.97 5.45
C ILE A 116 -6.70 -6.91 6.15
N VAL A 117 -7.06 -8.18 6.32
CA VAL A 117 -6.18 -9.19 6.93
C VAL A 117 -4.95 -9.44 6.07
N LEU A 118 -5.12 -9.64 4.76
CA LEU A 118 -4.03 -9.88 3.82
C LEU A 118 -3.07 -8.68 3.75
N VAL A 119 -3.61 -7.46 3.68
CA VAL A 119 -2.82 -6.22 3.72
C VAL A 119 -2.04 -6.12 5.03
N ALA A 120 -2.67 -6.37 6.18
CA ALA A 120 -1.99 -6.30 7.47
C ALA A 120 -0.85 -7.33 7.59
N ILE A 121 -1.06 -8.56 7.09
CA ILE A 121 -0.03 -9.60 7.03
C ILE A 121 1.10 -9.19 6.10
N GLY A 122 0.78 -8.76 4.88
CA GLY A 122 1.77 -8.32 3.90
C GLY A 122 2.65 -7.19 4.42
N VAL A 123 2.01 -6.15 5.00
CA VAL A 123 2.72 -5.01 5.61
C VAL A 123 3.60 -5.46 6.77
N ALA A 124 3.10 -6.33 7.66
CA ALA A 124 3.87 -6.85 8.79
C ALA A 124 5.14 -7.56 8.30
N ILE A 125 5.00 -8.44 7.28
CA ILE A 125 6.13 -9.21 6.74
C ILE A 125 7.19 -8.28 6.14
N TYR A 126 6.82 -7.41 5.17
CA TYR A 126 7.86 -6.62 4.49
C TYR A 126 8.53 -5.59 5.41
N MET A 127 7.80 -5.03 6.38
CA MET A 127 8.38 -4.10 7.35
C MET A 127 9.37 -4.79 8.30
N ASP A 128 9.05 -6.00 8.77
CA ASP A 128 9.90 -6.72 9.74
C ASP A 128 11.16 -7.29 9.09
N VAL A 129 11.16 -7.51 7.80
CA VAL A 129 12.35 -7.89 7.03
C VAL A 129 13.39 -6.77 6.97
N LYS A 130 13.00 -5.50 7.16
CA LYS A 130 13.89 -4.33 7.21
C LYS A 130 14.85 -4.22 6.02
N LEU A 131 14.37 -4.46 4.80
CA LEU A 131 15.15 -4.23 3.58
C LEU A 131 15.05 -2.77 3.15
N VAL A 132 13.86 -2.37 2.74
CA VAL A 132 13.57 -1.02 2.24
C VAL A 132 12.12 -0.68 2.59
N ASP A 133 11.87 0.55 2.98
CA ASP A 133 10.49 1.02 3.17
C ASP A 133 9.81 1.22 1.82
N MET A 134 8.48 1.04 1.77
CA MET A 134 7.73 1.37 0.56
C MET A 134 7.73 2.89 0.35
N PRO A 135 7.59 3.37 -0.92
CA PRO A 135 7.72 4.79 -1.23
C PRO A 135 6.80 5.72 -0.43
N MET A 136 5.59 5.30 -0.11
CA MET A 136 4.67 6.10 0.69
C MET A 136 5.11 6.21 2.16
N GLU A 137 5.60 5.11 2.74
CA GLU A 137 6.19 5.11 4.09
C GLU A 137 7.46 5.96 4.12
N GLY A 138 8.32 5.81 3.12
CA GLY A 138 9.55 6.60 3.01
C GLY A 138 9.26 8.11 2.87
N MET A 139 8.23 8.50 2.10
CA MET A 139 7.77 9.88 2.00
C MET A 139 7.24 10.37 3.36
N THR A 140 6.45 9.56 4.04
CA THR A 140 5.91 9.88 5.37
C THR A 140 7.03 10.09 6.38
N LEU A 141 8.06 9.23 6.37
CA LEU A 141 9.25 9.39 7.21
C LEU A 141 10.01 10.67 6.88
N ALA A 142 10.21 10.97 5.59
CA ALA A 142 10.87 12.20 5.18
C ALA A 142 10.13 13.46 5.65
N ILE A 143 8.81 13.46 5.59
CA ILE A 143 7.98 14.56 6.12
C ILE A 143 8.08 14.61 7.66
N SER A 144 8.04 13.44 8.33
CA SER A 144 8.15 13.35 9.79
C SER A 144 9.46 13.94 10.31
N ASP A 145 10.56 13.73 9.61
CA ASP A 145 11.86 14.31 9.98
C ASP A 145 11.86 15.85 9.94
N CYS A 146 10.99 16.46 9.12
CA CYS A 146 10.80 17.91 9.08
C CYS A 146 9.99 18.45 10.27
N PHE A 147 9.20 17.59 10.94
CA PHE A 147 8.31 17.99 12.04
C PHE A 147 8.52 17.11 13.27
N PRO A 148 9.68 17.22 13.95
CA PRO A 148 10.05 16.33 15.06
C PRO A 148 9.11 16.39 16.27
N ASN A 149 8.32 17.48 16.38
CA ASN A 149 7.34 17.65 17.46
C ASN A 149 6.00 16.93 17.19
N ILE A 150 5.80 16.36 15.99
CA ILE A 150 4.57 15.67 15.61
C ILE A 150 4.87 14.18 15.54
N GLU A 151 4.07 13.38 16.23
CA GLU A 151 4.22 11.92 16.22
C GLU A 151 4.01 11.36 14.81
N PHE A 152 4.85 10.41 14.41
CA PHE A 152 4.84 9.79 13.07
C PHE A 152 3.44 9.32 12.63
N HIS A 153 2.65 8.75 13.54
CA HIS A 153 1.32 8.25 13.19
C HIS A 153 0.35 9.37 12.78
N LYS A 154 0.48 10.57 13.34
CA LYS A 154 -0.34 11.73 12.96
C LYS A 154 0.02 12.21 11.56
N ILE A 155 1.33 12.24 11.24
CA ILE A 155 1.81 12.59 9.90
C ILE A 155 1.35 11.54 8.89
N LYS A 156 1.41 10.25 9.25
CA LYS A 156 0.90 9.17 8.39
C LYS A 156 -0.58 9.36 8.05
N ILE A 157 -1.41 9.70 9.03
CA ILE A 157 -2.83 9.97 8.79
C ILE A 157 -3.00 11.15 7.83
N ILE A 158 -2.24 12.23 8.01
CA ILE A 158 -2.31 13.40 7.12
C ILE A 158 -1.93 13.03 5.68
N VAL A 159 -0.84 12.28 5.50
CA VAL A 159 -0.35 11.84 4.19
C VAL A 159 -1.37 10.90 3.52
N ASP A 160 -1.90 9.92 4.26
CA ASP A 160 -2.91 9.00 3.78
C ASP A 160 -4.20 9.73 3.37
N CYS A 161 -4.68 10.65 4.22
CA CYS A 161 -5.85 11.49 3.91
C CYS A 161 -5.61 12.41 2.71
N SER A 162 -4.41 12.98 2.58
CA SER A 162 -4.06 13.82 1.43
C SER A 162 -4.08 13.03 0.13
N SER A 163 -3.53 11.82 0.15
CA SER A 163 -3.55 10.91 -1.01
C SER A 163 -4.99 10.55 -1.43
N VAL A 164 -5.83 10.22 -0.44
CA VAL A 164 -7.27 9.96 -0.67
C VAL A 164 -7.98 11.20 -1.21
N ALA A 165 -7.72 12.38 -0.63
CA ALA A 165 -8.34 13.63 -1.07
C ALA A 165 -7.98 13.96 -2.53
N VAL A 166 -6.71 13.80 -2.92
CA VAL A 166 -6.29 13.95 -4.33
C VAL A 166 -7.03 12.95 -5.22
N GLY A 167 -7.14 11.69 -4.80
CA GLY A 167 -7.92 10.67 -5.52
C GLY A 167 -9.39 11.05 -5.70
N VAL A 168 -10.02 11.58 -4.64
CA VAL A 168 -11.42 12.07 -4.70
C VAL A 168 -11.55 13.21 -5.72
N VAL A 169 -10.67 14.20 -5.65
CA VAL A 169 -10.69 15.34 -6.58
C VAL A 169 -10.52 14.87 -8.02
N LEU A 170 -9.56 14.00 -8.29
CA LEU A 170 -9.35 13.45 -9.64
C LEU A 170 -10.56 12.64 -10.12
N SER A 171 -11.17 11.84 -9.23
CA SER A 171 -12.36 11.04 -9.56
C SER A 171 -13.53 11.94 -9.98
N PHE A 172 -13.78 13.04 -9.25
CA PHE A 172 -14.84 13.99 -9.61
C PHE A 172 -14.53 14.76 -10.89
N LEU A 173 -13.29 15.21 -11.07
CA LEU A 173 -12.91 16.00 -12.24
C LEU A 173 -12.99 15.21 -13.56
N PHE A 174 -12.56 13.95 -13.55
CA PHE A 174 -12.41 13.16 -14.77
C PHE A 174 -13.51 12.12 -14.98
N MET A 175 -14.16 11.66 -13.91
CA MET A 175 -15.16 10.59 -14.00
C MET A 175 -16.56 11.04 -13.55
N HIS A 176 -16.71 12.31 -13.13
CA HIS A 176 -17.97 12.90 -12.66
C HIS A 176 -18.67 12.11 -11.55
N GLY A 177 -17.89 11.36 -10.74
CA GLY A 177 -18.40 10.52 -9.65
C GLY A 177 -17.29 10.00 -8.76
N LEU A 178 -17.67 9.35 -7.68
CA LEU A 178 -16.76 8.81 -6.69
C LEU A 178 -16.49 7.33 -6.99
N PHE A 179 -15.30 7.04 -7.53
CA PHE A 179 -14.89 5.69 -7.90
C PHE A 179 -13.66 5.25 -7.10
N GLY A 180 -13.67 4.01 -6.62
CA GLY A 180 -12.55 3.41 -5.90
C GLY A 180 -12.34 3.90 -4.47
N ILE A 181 -13.07 4.92 -4.03
CA ILE A 181 -13.01 5.48 -2.67
C ILE A 181 -14.42 5.46 -2.09
N ARG A 182 -14.62 4.62 -1.07
CA ARG A 182 -15.90 4.44 -0.40
C ARG A 182 -15.69 4.15 1.08
N GLU A 183 -16.75 3.72 1.76
CA GLU A 183 -16.76 3.34 3.17
C GLU A 183 -15.65 2.34 3.54
N GLY A 184 -15.32 1.40 2.65
CA GLY A 184 -14.23 0.44 2.83
C GLY A 184 -12.84 1.07 2.88
N THR A 185 -12.64 2.22 2.24
CA THR A 185 -11.36 2.96 2.32
C THR A 185 -11.13 3.46 3.75
N ILE A 186 -12.18 4.00 4.39
CA ILE A 186 -12.12 4.46 5.79
C ILE A 186 -11.95 3.26 6.71
N LEU A 187 -12.71 2.19 6.47
CA LEU A 187 -12.64 0.96 7.26
C LEU A 187 -11.25 0.33 7.21
N SER A 188 -10.65 0.25 6.01
CA SER A 188 -9.30 -0.28 5.84
C SER A 188 -8.25 0.60 6.53
N ALA A 189 -8.34 1.93 6.43
CA ALA A 189 -7.44 2.85 7.12
C ALA A 189 -7.41 2.61 8.64
N LEU A 190 -8.59 2.45 9.23
CA LEU A 190 -8.73 2.24 10.68
C LEU A 190 -8.33 0.82 11.12
N LEU A 191 -8.79 -0.19 10.39
CA LEU A 191 -8.62 -1.59 10.80
C LEU A 191 -7.23 -2.12 10.51
N VAL A 192 -6.61 -1.77 9.37
CA VAL A 192 -5.21 -2.16 9.10
C VAL A 192 -4.29 -1.59 10.16
N GLY A 193 -4.47 -0.31 10.54
CA GLY A 193 -3.69 0.32 11.60
C GLY A 193 -3.82 -0.38 12.95
N LYS A 194 -5.00 -0.85 13.31
CA LYS A 194 -5.25 -1.60 14.56
C LYS A 194 -4.78 -3.06 14.49
N LEU A 195 -4.93 -3.70 13.35
CA LEU A 195 -4.58 -5.11 13.15
C LEU A 195 -3.08 -5.32 13.01
N LEU A 196 -2.38 -4.37 12.42
CA LEU A 196 -0.94 -4.45 12.16
C LEU A 196 -0.10 -4.76 13.41
N PRO A 197 -0.27 -4.09 14.57
CA PRO A 197 0.49 -4.42 15.78
C PRO A 197 0.21 -5.84 16.28
N VAL A 198 -1.03 -6.32 16.18
CA VAL A 198 -1.43 -7.67 16.60
C VAL A 198 -0.77 -8.71 15.71
N VAL A 199 -0.80 -8.51 14.40
CA VAL A 199 -0.15 -9.38 13.40
C VAL A 199 1.36 -9.38 13.59
N LYS A 200 1.99 -8.22 13.75
CA LYS A 200 3.41 -8.08 14.03
C LYS A 200 3.83 -8.87 15.26
N LYS A 201 3.11 -8.76 16.36
CA LYS A 201 3.41 -9.51 17.60
C LYS A 201 3.52 -11.02 17.37
N LYS A 202 2.74 -11.57 16.44
CA LYS A 202 2.77 -13.01 16.09
C LYS A 202 3.83 -13.37 15.05
N ILE A 203 4.04 -12.53 14.05
CA ILE A 203 4.88 -12.83 12.89
C ILE A 203 6.35 -12.41 13.11
N SER A 204 6.59 -11.29 13.81
CA SER A 204 7.95 -10.76 14.05
C SER A 204 8.93 -11.79 14.64
N PRO A 205 8.58 -12.61 15.66
CA PRO A 205 9.52 -13.59 16.21
C PRO A 205 9.96 -14.62 15.15
N VAL A 206 9.05 -15.01 14.26
CA VAL A 206 9.34 -15.99 13.20
C VAL A 206 10.27 -15.36 12.14
N ILE A 207 9.95 -14.14 11.70
CA ILE A 207 10.77 -13.43 10.71
C ILE A 207 12.17 -13.13 11.26
N GLN A 208 12.27 -12.68 12.51
CA GLN A 208 13.58 -12.42 13.14
C GLN A 208 14.44 -13.69 13.19
N LYS A 209 13.88 -14.82 13.55
CA LYS A 209 14.59 -16.10 13.58
C LYS A 209 15.05 -16.56 12.19
N LEU A 210 14.31 -16.23 11.14
CA LEU A 210 14.62 -16.63 9.75
C LEU A 210 15.60 -15.66 9.06
N CYS A 211 15.55 -14.39 9.42
CA CYS A 211 16.28 -13.33 8.72
C CYS A 211 17.55 -12.85 9.43
N PHE A 212 17.61 -12.99 10.74
CA PHE A 212 18.70 -12.50 11.59
C PHE A 212 19.30 -13.61 12.44
#